data_70ef7f25ece38457bb70972307a67856
#
_entry.id   70ef7f25ece38457bb70972307a67856
#
_cell.length_a   1.000
_cell.length_b   1.000
_cell.length_c   1.000
_cell.angle_alpha   90.00
_cell.angle_beta   90.00
_cell.angle_gamma   90.00
#
_symmetry.space_group_name_H-M   'P 1'
#
loop_
_entity.id
_entity.type
_entity.pdbx_description
1 polymer ?
#
loop_
_entity_poly.entity_id
_entity_poly.type
_entity_poly.pdbx_seq_one_letter_code
_entity_poly.pdbx_strand_id
1 'polypeptide(L)'
;MKILVTGANGQVGTEIIKRFSSSEHEVYACTRDILDCSKLERVHDVLSEIKPDLIINAAAYTAVDKAEDEPDLAHIVNAEFVCHLVNYCSLQNVPLIHLSTDYVFDGEKEGAYHET
;
A
#
# COMPACT_ATOMS: atom_id res chain seq x y z
N MET A 1 -9.82 -13.20 -9.99
CA MET A 1 -8.85 -12.15 -10.34
C MET A 1 -7.57 -12.31 -9.50
N LYS A 2 -6.49 -11.76 -9.96
CA LYS A 2 -5.25 -11.68 -9.21
C LYS A 2 -5.25 -10.42 -8.35
N ILE A 3 -5.23 -10.60 -7.05
CA ILE A 3 -5.24 -9.50 -6.08
C ILE A 3 -3.86 -9.45 -5.41
N LEU A 4 -3.16 -8.35 -5.59
CA LEU A 4 -1.87 -8.12 -4.94
C LEU A 4 -2.10 -7.26 -3.69
N VAL A 5 -1.61 -7.73 -2.55
CA VAL A 5 -1.70 -7.01 -1.26
C VAL A 5 -0.30 -6.67 -0.80
N THR A 6 0.02 -5.39 -0.70
CA THR A 6 1.27 -4.94 -0.07
C THR A 6 1.10 -4.86 1.44
N GLY A 7 2.19 -4.86 2.19
CA GLY A 7 2.10 -4.87 3.64
C GLY A 7 1.40 -6.10 4.19
N ALA A 8 1.61 -7.24 3.54
CA ALA A 8 0.87 -8.48 3.78
C ALA A 8 1.00 -9.05 5.19
N ASN A 9 2.09 -8.74 5.89
CA ASN A 9 2.33 -9.18 7.27
C ASN A 9 1.95 -8.14 8.33
N GLY A 10 1.41 -6.99 7.92
CA GLY A 10 0.85 -6.00 8.84
C GLY A 10 -0.54 -6.41 9.33
N GLN A 11 -1.13 -5.64 10.24
CA GLN A 11 -2.46 -5.94 10.81
C GLN A 11 -3.55 -6.01 9.74
N VAL A 12 -3.66 -4.97 8.93
CA VAL A 12 -4.70 -4.88 7.91
C VAL A 12 -4.42 -5.86 6.77
N GLY A 13 -3.18 -5.93 6.30
CA GLY A 13 -2.78 -6.85 5.23
C GLY A 13 -3.09 -8.31 5.58
N THR A 14 -2.77 -8.72 6.80
CA THR A 14 -3.06 -10.08 7.29
C THR A 14 -4.56 -10.40 7.29
N GLU A 15 -5.38 -9.45 7.73
CA GLU A 15 -6.84 -9.65 7.76
C GLU A 15 -7.44 -9.67 6.35
N ILE A 16 -6.94 -8.87 5.44
CA ILE A 16 -7.36 -8.88 4.03
C ILE A 16 -7.06 -10.27 3.42
N ILE A 17 -5.83 -10.76 3.61
CA ILE A 17 -5.42 -12.06 3.06
C ILE A 17 -6.27 -13.18 3.62
N LYS A 18 -6.54 -13.16 4.92
CA LYS A 18 -7.43 -14.12 5.58
C LYS A 18 -8.83 -14.15 4.95
N ARG A 19 -9.39 -12.97 4.69
CA ARG A 19 -10.72 -12.83 4.09
C ARG A 19 -10.78 -13.42 2.69
N PHE A 20 -9.72 -13.26 1.91
CA PHE A 20 -9.67 -13.76 0.54
C PHE A 20 -9.20 -15.22 0.43
N SER A 21 -8.65 -15.82 1.50
CA SER A 21 -8.07 -17.17 1.46
C SER A 21 -9.09 -18.27 1.09
N SER A 22 -10.37 -18.05 1.38
CA SER A 22 -11.45 -18.96 1.04
C SER A 22 -12.21 -18.56 -0.24
N SER A 23 -11.76 -17.52 -0.93
CA SER A 23 -12.37 -17.04 -2.17
C SER A 23 -11.76 -17.74 -3.39
N GLU A 24 -12.39 -17.55 -4.55
CA GLU A 24 -11.87 -18.01 -5.84
C GLU A 24 -10.74 -17.14 -6.40
N HIS A 25 -10.40 -16.03 -5.73
CA HIS A 25 -9.37 -15.12 -6.16
C HIS A 25 -7.98 -15.63 -5.82
N GLU A 26 -7.03 -15.38 -6.71
CA GLU A 26 -5.61 -15.64 -6.48
C GLU A 26 -5.00 -14.45 -5.77
N VAL A 27 -4.51 -14.64 -4.54
CA VAL A 27 -3.99 -13.56 -3.69
C VAL A 27 -2.47 -13.65 -3.62
N TYR A 28 -1.80 -12.57 -3.99
CA TYR A 28 -0.36 -12.39 -3.86
C TYR A 28 -0.08 -11.57 -2.61
N ALA A 29 0.34 -12.24 -1.56
CA ALA A 29 0.70 -11.63 -0.29
C ALA A 29 2.13 -11.08 -0.38
N CYS A 30 2.27 -9.82 -0.70
CA CYS A 30 3.58 -9.18 -0.85
C CYS A 30 4.10 -8.67 0.49
N THR A 31 5.01 -9.44 1.05
CA THR A 31 5.84 -9.03 2.18
C THR A 31 7.05 -8.26 1.67
N ARG A 32 7.87 -7.76 2.59
CA ARG A 32 9.10 -7.04 2.27
C ARG A 32 10.07 -7.84 1.39
N ASP A 33 10.08 -9.17 1.54
CA ASP A 33 10.94 -10.05 0.75
C ASP A 33 10.56 -10.08 -0.74
N ILE A 34 9.27 -9.90 -1.04
CA ILE A 34 8.75 -9.91 -2.41
C ILE A 34 8.75 -8.51 -3.00
N LEU A 35 8.24 -7.53 -2.25
CA LEU A 35 8.14 -6.15 -2.66
C LEU A 35 8.51 -5.23 -1.50
N ASP A 36 9.76 -4.81 -1.46
CA ASP A 36 10.25 -3.86 -0.48
C ASP A 36 9.86 -2.44 -0.91
N CYS A 37 8.99 -1.81 -0.13
CA CYS A 37 8.48 -0.48 -0.42
C CYS A 37 9.56 0.62 -0.39
N SER A 38 10.72 0.34 0.18
CA SER A 38 11.86 1.25 0.19
C SER A 38 12.76 1.12 -1.04
N LYS A 39 12.56 0.08 -1.85
CA LYS A 39 13.33 -0.17 -3.08
C LYS A 39 12.48 0.16 -4.29
N LEU A 40 12.30 1.45 -4.55
CA LEU A 40 11.39 1.98 -5.55
C LEU A 40 11.70 1.51 -6.97
N GLU A 41 12.97 1.28 -7.27
CA GLU A 41 13.44 0.80 -8.58
C GLU A 41 12.94 -0.59 -8.94
N ARG A 42 12.51 -1.37 -7.95
CA ARG A 42 12.02 -2.73 -8.15
C ARG A 42 10.51 -2.83 -8.32
N VAL A 43 9.78 -1.76 -7.97
CA VAL A 43 8.30 -1.80 -7.93
C VAL A 43 7.70 -2.16 -9.28
N HIS A 44 8.10 -1.47 -10.34
CA HIS A 44 7.57 -1.71 -11.68
C HIS A 44 7.85 -3.14 -12.15
N ASP A 45 9.06 -3.65 -11.94
CA ASP A 45 9.45 -4.98 -12.36
C ASP A 45 8.64 -6.07 -11.67
N VAL A 46 8.48 -5.96 -10.34
CA VAL A 46 7.70 -6.93 -9.55
C VAL A 46 6.23 -6.93 -9.99
N LEU A 47 5.64 -5.75 -10.16
CA LEU A 47 4.25 -5.64 -10.59
C LEU A 47 4.04 -6.15 -12.01
N SER A 48 4.99 -5.89 -12.91
CA SER A 48 4.95 -6.37 -14.29
C SER A 48 5.10 -7.89 -14.40
N GLU A 49 5.81 -8.50 -13.48
CA GLU A 49 5.95 -9.95 -13.40
C GLU A 49 4.65 -10.61 -12.88
N ILE A 50 4.06 -10.07 -11.82
CA ILE A 50 2.84 -10.60 -11.22
C ILE A 50 1.61 -10.31 -12.08
N LYS A 51 1.54 -9.13 -12.67
CA LYS A 51 0.39 -8.64 -13.48
C LYS A 51 -0.93 -8.73 -12.71
N PRO A 52 -1.06 -8.01 -11.58
CA PRO A 52 -2.28 -8.06 -10.79
C PRO A 52 -3.47 -7.41 -11.52
N ASP A 53 -4.66 -7.89 -11.20
CA ASP A 53 -5.92 -7.30 -11.65
C ASP A 53 -6.42 -6.22 -10.69
N LEU A 54 -5.97 -6.28 -9.44
CA LEU A 54 -6.29 -5.32 -8.38
C LEU A 54 -5.09 -5.23 -7.43
N ILE A 55 -4.75 -4.01 -7.02
CA ILE A 55 -3.73 -3.79 -5.99
C ILE A 55 -4.41 -3.20 -4.76
N ILE A 56 -4.15 -3.79 -3.58
CA ILE A 56 -4.55 -3.25 -2.29
C ILE A 56 -3.27 -2.88 -1.54
N ASN A 57 -3.08 -1.58 -1.34
CA ASN A 57 -1.90 -1.07 -0.63
C ASN A 57 -2.19 -0.92 0.86
N ALA A 58 -1.77 -1.89 1.65
CA ALA A 58 -1.81 -1.88 3.10
C ALA A 58 -0.43 -1.63 3.73
N ALA A 59 0.58 -1.33 2.91
CA ALA A 59 1.91 -0.99 3.39
C ALA A 59 1.95 0.45 3.89
N ALA A 60 2.49 0.65 5.08
CA ALA A 60 2.69 1.97 5.65
C ALA A 60 3.80 1.92 6.70
N TYR A 61 4.48 3.04 6.87
CA TYR A 61 5.38 3.26 7.99
C TYR A 61 4.55 3.87 9.13
N THR A 62 4.18 3.04 10.10
CA THR A 62 3.23 3.40 11.16
C THR A 62 3.88 3.71 12.51
N ALA A 63 5.20 3.52 12.64
CA ALA A 63 5.94 3.85 13.84
C ALA A 63 6.15 5.37 13.93
N VAL A 64 5.17 6.09 14.46
CA VAL A 64 5.13 7.56 14.51
C VAL A 64 6.39 8.15 15.15
N ASP A 65 6.82 7.60 16.29
CA ASP A 65 8.01 8.09 17.00
C ASP A 65 9.29 7.86 16.19
N LYS A 66 9.40 6.71 15.51
CA LYS A 66 10.53 6.41 14.61
C LYS A 66 10.49 7.26 13.34
N ALA A 67 9.31 7.67 12.89
CA ALA A 67 9.19 8.51 11.71
C ALA A 67 9.83 9.89 11.91
N GLU A 68 9.89 10.38 13.14
CA GLU A 68 10.61 11.60 13.48
C GLU A 68 12.13 11.43 13.36
N ASP A 69 12.65 10.23 13.66
CA ASP A 69 14.07 9.88 13.53
C ASP A 69 14.44 9.43 12.12
N GLU A 70 13.47 8.87 11.38
CA GLU A 70 13.65 8.34 10.03
C GLU A 70 12.65 8.96 9.02
N PRO A 71 12.64 10.31 8.87
CA PRO A 71 11.65 10.97 8.04
C PRO A 71 11.74 10.60 6.56
N ASP A 72 12.94 10.34 6.05
CA ASP A 72 13.16 9.96 4.65
C ASP A 72 12.55 8.60 4.36
N LEU A 73 12.73 7.62 5.24
CA LEU A 73 12.16 6.28 5.08
C LEU A 73 10.63 6.33 5.17
N ALA A 74 10.08 7.08 6.13
CA ALA A 74 8.63 7.27 6.26
C ALA A 74 8.05 7.90 4.99
N HIS A 75 8.71 8.91 4.43
CA HIS A 75 8.28 9.55 3.19
C HIS A 75 8.33 8.59 1.99
N ILE A 76 9.39 7.81 1.87
CA ILE A 76 9.53 6.81 0.80
C ILE A 76 8.37 5.82 0.86
N VAL A 77 8.11 5.23 2.01
CA VAL A 77 7.06 4.20 2.16
C VAL A 77 5.66 4.80 2.03
N ASN A 78 5.40 5.94 2.67
CA ASN A 78 4.05 6.50 2.75
C ASN A 78 3.66 7.39 1.56
N ALA A 79 4.63 7.88 0.80
CA ALA A 79 4.36 8.78 -0.33
C ALA A 79 4.98 8.29 -1.64
N GLU A 80 6.29 8.16 -1.75
CA GLU A 80 6.95 7.83 -3.02
C GLU A 80 6.57 6.45 -3.54
N PHE A 81 6.50 5.45 -2.67
CA PHE A 81 6.05 4.11 -3.04
C PHE A 81 4.63 4.15 -3.61
N VAL A 82 3.75 4.92 -2.98
CA VAL A 82 2.35 5.08 -3.45
C VAL A 82 2.34 5.70 -4.85
N CYS A 83 3.18 6.69 -5.11
CA CYS A 83 3.31 7.27 -6.46
C CYS A 83 3.72 6.23 -7.50
N HIS A 84 4.66 5.34 -7.18
CA HIS A 84 5.06 4.25 -8.06
C HIS A 84 3.91 3.27 -8.33
N LEU A 85 3.12 2.95 -7.31
CA LEU A 85 1.91 2.12 -7.49
C LEU A 85 0.89 2.81 -8.41
N VAL A 86 0.62 4.09 -8.18
CA VAL A 86 -0.33 4.87 -8.98
C VAL A 86 0.13 4.93 -10.44
N ASN A 87 1.41 5.15 -10.68
CA ASN A 87 1.95 5.20 -12.04
C ASN A 87 1.76 3.86 -12.77
N TYR A 88 2.11 2.76 -12.11
CA TYR A 88 1.88 1.42 -12.68
C TYR A 88 0.40 1.18 -12.97
N CYS A 89 -0.47 1.45 -12.00
CA CYS A 89 -1.90 1.24 -12.11
C CYS A 89 -2.52 2.06 -13.24
N SER A 90 -2.07 3.30 -13.40
CA SER A 90 -2.52 4.19 -14.46
C SER A 90 -2.12 3.67 -15.84
N LEU A 91 -0.86 3.24 -15.99
CA LEU A 91 -0.35 2.73 -17.27
C LEU A 91 -0.98 1.39 -17.66
N GLN A 92 -1.28 0.54 -16.70
CA GLN A 92 -1.81 -0.80 -16.93
C GLN A 92 -3.33 -0.90 -16.79
N ASN A 93 -3.98 0.22 -16.45
CA ASN A 93 -5.41 0.28 -16.19
C ASN A 93 -5.86 -0.70 -15.10
N VAL A 94 -5.12 -0.74 -13.99
CA VAL A 94 -5.37 -1.59 -12.83
C VAL A 94 -5.96 -0.75 -11.70
N PRO A 95 -7.06 -1.16 -11.07
CA PRO A 95 -7.58 -0.48 -9.89
C PRO A 95 -6.63 -0.56 -8.71
N LEU A 96 -6.57 0.51 -7.93
CA LEU A 96 -5.79 0.59 -6.70
C LEU A 96 -6.69 0.98 -5.54
N ILE A 97 -6.66 0.19 -4.48
CA ILE A 97 -7.24 0.54 -3.18
C ILE A 97 -6.08 0.91 -2.27
N HIS A 98 -6.08 2.15 -1.81
CA HIS A 98 -5.04 2.66 -0.92
C HIS A 98 -5.63 3.00 0.44
N LEU A 99 -5.00 2.49 1.50
CA LEU A 99 -5.36 2.80 2.88
C LEU A 99 -4.59 4.03 3.32
N SER A 100 -5.30 5.09 3.60
CA SER A 100 -4.74 6.35 4.07
C SER A 100 -4.81 6.44 5.61
N THR A 101 -4.45 7.57 6.16
CA THR A 101 -4.41 7.84 7.59
C THR A 101 -5.20 9.10 7.92
N ASP A 102 -5.74 9.17 9.15
CA ASP A 102 -6.38 10.37 9.68
C ASP A 102 -5.37 11.52 9.92
N TYR A 103 -4.07 11.22 9.99
CA TYR A 103 -3.02 12.25 10.06
C TYR A 103 -2.88 13.10 8.79
N VAL A 104 -3.62 12.79 7.74
CA VAL A 104 -3.74 13.66 6.57
C VAL A 104 -4.48 14.96 6.90
N PHE A 105 -5.30 14.94 7.94
CA PHE A 105 -6.00 16.12 8.45
C PHE A 105 -5.14 16.84 9.48
N ASP A 106 -5.28 18.18 9.55
CA ASP A 106 -4.53 19.01 10.49
C ASP A 106 -5.06 18.93 11.94
N GLY A 107 -6.28 18.43 12.12
CA GLY A 107 -6.92 18.31 13.43
C GLY A 107 -7.49 19.60 13.96
N GLU A 108 -7.49 20.68 13.19
CA GLU A 108 -7.92 22.02 13.64
C GLU A 108 -9.40 22.29 13.40
N LYS A 109 -10.07 21.45 12.61
CA LYS A 109 -11.48 21.62 12.32
C LYS A 109 -12.36 21.12 13.47
N GLU A 110 -13.27 21.96 13.94
CA GLU A 110 -14.34 21.54 14.84
C GLU A 110 -15.43 20.83 14.03
N GLY A 111 -15.73 19.58 14.37
CA GLY A 111 -16.72 18.76 13.68
C GLY A 111 -16.09 17.77 12.69
N ALA A 112 -16.92 17.16 11.87
CA ALA A 112 -16.49 16.13 10.92
C ALA A 112 -15.79 16.72 9.69
N TYR A 113 -14.74 16.03 9.24
CA TYR A 113 -14.11 16.32 7.94
C TYR A 113 -14.92 15.68 6.82
N HIS A 114 -14.85 16.29 5.64
CA HIS A 114 -15.46 15.75 4.43
C HIS A 114 -14.42 15.05 3.57
N GLU A 115 -14.86 14.14 2.72
CA GLU A 115 -14.01 13.40 1.78
C GLU A 115 -13.47 14.21 0.60
N THR A 116 -13.90 15.46 0.49
CA THR A 116 -13.46 16.40 -0.56
C THR A 116 -12.50 17.46 -0.03
#